data_43a413a34814c3f8e7921894616aaeb1
#
_entry.id   43a413a34814c3f8e7921894616aaeb1
#
_cell.length_a   1.000
_cell.length_b   1.000
_cell.length_c   1.000
_cell.angle_alpha   90.00
_cell.angle_beta   90.00
_cell.angle_gamma   90.00
#
_symmetry.space_group_name_H-M   'P 1'
#
loop_
_entity.id
_entity.type
_entity.pdbx_description
1 polymer ?
#
loop_
_entity_poly.entity_id
_entity_poly.type
_entity_poly.pdbx_seq_one_letter_code
_entity_poly.pdbx_strand_id
1 'polypeptide(L)'
;MPSNHSIHPITLNDNAFADHIDIDDVTHFLLELDALKRVNRRSYVTQTTRRENSAEHSWHLAMACWSIAELFALDVNHEQLLKMALVHDLGEIDAGDTFLYDNTRHTAHIEERQGMARLQAERGNGIANLAAVWEAQETGDSKEAQLLRVVDRLLPFLLNLNTNGQTWIELGVTRSQVAGAHAFIKDSFPPIHDWLSQRIDYATKQGWLIDA
;
A
#
# COMPACT_ATOMS: atom_id res chain seq x y z
N MET A 1 -30.40 -32.23 5.83
CA MET A 1 -30.85 -31.43 6.97
C MET A 1 -30.13 -30.08 6.87
N PRO A 2 -30.81 -28.94 6.67
CA PRO A 2 -30.15 -27.67 6.68
C PRO A 2 -29.64 -27.36 8.12
N SER A 3 -28.38 -27.08 8.27
CA SER A 3 -27.75 -26.66 9.53
C SER A 3 -28.36 -25.31 9.95
N ASN A 4 -29.07 -25.33 11.06
CA ASN A 4 -29.61 -24.12 11.68
C ASN A 4 -28.43 -23.32 12.25
N HIS A 5 -27.84 -22.43 11.45
CA HIS A 5 -26.86 -21.48 11.94
C HIS A 5 -27.63 -20.41 12.69
N SER A 6 -27.61 -20.49 14.03
CA SER A 6 -28.11 -19.41 14.85
C SER A 6 -27.27 -18.16 14.60
N ILE A 7 -27.84 -17.16 13.96
CA ILE A 7 -27.22 -15.84 13.83
C ILE A 7 -27.27 -15.19 15.21
N HIS A 8 -26.11 -15.01 15.80
CA HIS A 8 -25.97 -14.20 16.99
C HIS A 8 -25.86 -12.72 16.55
N PRO A 9 -26.82 -11.86 16.93
CA PRO A 9 -26.75 -10.45 16.55
C PRO A 9 -25.49 -9.79 17.15
N ILE A 10 -24.85 -8.93 16.34
CA ILE A 10 -23.76 -8.08 16.84
C ILE A 10 -24.38 -7.10 17.84
N THR A 11 -23.96 -7.17 19.09
CA THR A 11 -24.44 -6.26 20.13
C THR A 11 -23.69 -4.93 20.02
N LEU A 12 -24.42 -3.85 19.88
CA LEU A 12 -23.85 -2.50 19.95
C LEU A 12 -23.41 -2.24 21.40
N ASN A 13 -22.25 -1.59 21.55
CA ASN A 13 -21.72 -1.23 22.84
C ASN A 13 -22.47 0.02 23.34
N ASP A 14 -23.24 -0.08 24.43
CA ASP A 14 -24.13 0.97 24.97
C ASP A 14 -23.41 2.30 25.28
N ASN A 15 -22.08 2.30 25.33
CA ASN A 15 -21.25 3.47 25.65
C ASN A 15 -20.63 4.17 24.44
N ALA A 16 -20.86 3.70 23.22
CA ALA A 16 -20.20 4.24 22.05
C ALA A 16 -21.21 4.84 21.06
N PHE A 17 -21.27 6.14 20.95
CA PHE A 17 -21.75 6.87 19.77
C PHE A 17 -23.18 6.58 19.25
N ALA A 18 -23.96 5.70 19.91
CA ALA A 18 -25.20 5.16 19.36
C ALA A 18 -26.31 6.19 19.13
N ASP A 19 -26.29 7.30 19.82
CA ASP A 19 -27.44 8.25 19.81
C ASP A 19 -27.46 9.18 18.58
N HIS A 20 -26.43 9.18 17.73
CA HIS A 20 -26.33 10.11 16.58
C HIS A 20 -25.64 9.54 15.34
N ILE A 21 -25.49 8.21 15.21
CA ILE A 21 -24.91 7.63 13.99
C ILE A 21 -26.00 7.55 12.93
N ASP A 22 -25.82 8.31 11.84
CA ASP A 22 -26.62 8.19 10.64
C ASP A 22 -26.03 7.07 9.74
N ILE A 23 -26.82 6.05 9.45
CA ILE A 23 -26.40 4.94 8.58
C ILE A 23 -26.11 5.43 7.15
N ASP A 24 -26.77 6.47 6.70
CA ASP A 24 -26.49 7.09 5.40
C ASP A 24 -25.07 7.70 5.37
N ASP A 25 -24.65 8.35 6.46
CA ASP A 25 -23.27 8.85 6.61
C ASP A 25 -22.26 7.68 6.57
N VAL A 26 -22.52 6.59 7.30
CA VAL A 26 -21.66 5.40 7.31
C VAL A 26 -21.55 4.79 5.92
N THR A 27 -22.68 4.58 5.23
CA THR A 27 -22.66 3.99 3.88
C THR A 27 -21.98 4.91 2.87
N HIS A 28 -22.11 6.23 3.02
CA HIS A 28 -21.38 7.20 2.21
C HIS A 28 -19.86 7.04 2.39
N PHE A 29 -19.38 7.00 3.64
CA PHE A 29 -17.95 6.79 3.91
C PHE A 29 -17.43 5.47 3.33
N LEU A 30 -18.20 4.39 3.41
CA LEU A 30 -17.81 3.11 2.79
C LEU A 30 -17.68 3.22 1.25
N LEU A 31 -18.51 4.05 0.59
CA LEU A 31 -18.39 4.34 -0.83
C LEU A 31 -17.20 5.25 -1.16
N GLU A 32 -16.83 6.17 -0.26
CA GLU A 32 -15.59 6.94 -0.39
C GLU A 32 -14.37 6.03 -0.40
N LEU A 33 -14.32 5.04 0.51
CA LEU A 33 -13.25 4.03 0.51
C LEU A 33 -13.23 3.18 -0.77
N ASP A 34 -14.40 2.90 -1.37
CA ASP A 34 -14.52 2.16 -2.64
C ASP A 34 -13.82 2.91 -3.79
N ALA A 35 -13.71 4.23 -3.70
CA ALA A 35 -13.03 5.06 -4.69
C ALA A 35 -11.58 4.66 -4.95
N LEU A 36 -10.89 4.06 -3.96
CA LEU A 36 -9.52 3.59 -4.11
C LEU A 36 -9.37 2.54 -5.23
N LYS A 37 -10.42 1.79 -5.53
CA LYS A 37 -10.45 0.81 -6.64
C LYS A 37 -10.35 1.46 -8.03
N ARG A 38 -10.60 2.78 -8.14
CA ARG A 38 -10.51 3.54 -9.40
C ARG A 38 -9.14 4.16 -9.62
N VAL A 39 -8.28 4.16 -8.60
CA VAL A 39 -6.92 4.66 -8.70
C VAL A 39 -6.05 3.58 -9.32
N ASN A 40 -5.57 3.80 -10.55
CA ASN A 40 -4.74 2.83 -11.27
C ASN A 40 -3.27 3.13 -11.05
N ARG A 41 -2.52 2.12 -10.64
CA ARG A 41 -1.06 2.14 -10.50
C ARG A 41 -0.37 1.89 -11.85
N ARG A 42 0.94 2.10 -11.91
CA ARG A 42 1.72 1.85 -13.13
C ARG A 42 2.05 0.37 -13.32
N SER A 43 2.04 -0.43 -12.27
CA SER A 43 2.32 -1.86 -12.33
C SER A 43 1.18 -2.65 -12.98
N TYR A 44 1.53 -3.72 -13.67
CA TYR A 44 0.56 -4.66 -14.24
C TYR A 44 0.31 -5.83 -13.27
N VAL A 45 -0.93 -6.28 -13.20
CA VAL A 45 -1.26 -7.55 -12.52
C VAL A 45 -0.67 -8.69 -13.34
N THR A 46 0.04 -9.61 -12.69
CA THR A 46 0.69 -10.75 -13.37
C THR A 46 -0.31 -11.60 -14.15
N GLN A 47 0.11 -12.08 -15.31
CA GLN A 47 -0.72 -12.91 -16.22
C GLN A 47 -1.96 -12.20 -16.76
N THR A 48 -2.01 -10.88 -16.73
CA THR A 48 -3.09 -10.06 -17.29
C THR A 48 -2.50 -8.90 -18.10
N THR A 49 -3.39 -8.17 -18.82
CA THR A 49 -3.04 -6.94 -19.53
C THR A 49 -3.53 -5.68 -18.82
N ARG A 50 -4.09 -5.81 -17.62
CA ARG A 50 -4.60 -4.67 -16.87
C ARG A 50 -3.61 -4.18 -15.80
N ARG A 51 -3.71 -2.92 -15.49
CA ARG A 51 -3.00 -2.30 -14.38
C ARG A 51 -3.59 -2.76 -13.03
N GLU A 52 -2.73 -2.84 -12.02
CA GLU A 52 -3.12 -2.95 -10.62
C GLU A 52 -3.81 -1.65 -10.18
N ASN A 53 -4.81 -1.72 -9.30
CA ASN A 53 -5.33 -0.54 -8.61
C ASN A 53 -4.81 -0.47 -7.17
N SER A 54 -4.92 0.73 -6.54
CA SER A 54 -4.35 0.96 -5.21
C SER A 54 -5.03 0.15 -4.09
N ALA A 55 -6.31 -0.24 -4.26
CA ALA A 55 -6.96 -1.14 -3.30
C ALA A 55 -6.41 -2.57 -3.37
N GLU A 56 -6.12 -3.08 -4.57
CA GLU A 56 -5.47 -4.38 -4.78
C GLU A 56 -4.04 -4.37 -4.21
N HIS A 57 -3.31 -3.27 -4.44
CA HIS A 57 -1.98 -3.08 -3.89
C HIS A 57 -2.00 -3.08 -2.36
N SER A 58 -2.88 -2.30 -1.73
CA SER A 58 -2.98 -2.24 -0.26
C SER A 58 -3.30 -3.60 0.36
N TRP A 59 -4.19 -4.39 -0.26
CA TRP A 59 -4.44 -5.77 0.17
C TRP A 59 -3.19 -6.65 0.03
N HIS A 60 -2.52 -6.59 -1.13
CA HIS A 60 -1.30 -7.36 -1.40
C HIS A 60 -0.18 -6.97 -0.43
N LEU A 61 -0.02 -5.67 -0.16
CA LEU A 61 0.94 -5.12 0.79
C LEU A 61 0.68 -5.65 2.21
N ALA A 62 -0.58 -5.63 2.67
CA ALA A 62 -0.95 -6.16 3.98
C ALA A 62 -0.59 -7.65 4.12
N MET A 63 -0.93 -8.46 3.11
CA MET A 63 -0.63 -9.90 3.10
C MET A 63 0.87 -10.17 3.04
N ALA A 64 1.62 -9.42 2.23
CA ALA A 64 3.06 -9.57 2.11
C ALA A 64 3.79 -9.15 3.39
N CYS A 65 3.41 -8.03 4.00
CA CYS A 65 3.94 -7.58 5.29
C CYS A 65 3.72 -8.62 6.38
N TRP A 66 2.50 -9.14 6.51
CA TRP A 66 2.19 -10.18 7.48
C TRP A 66 3.01 -11.46 7.25
N SER A 67 3.05 -11.95 6.02
CA SER A 67 3.80 -13.15 5.66
C SER A 67 5.30 -13.00 5.96
N ILE A 68 5.90 -11.86 5.62
CA ILE A 68 7.33 -11.59 5.88
C ILE A 68 7.59 -11.47 7.37
N ALA A 69 6.72 -10.77 8.11
CA ALA A 69 6.86 -10.62 9.56
C ALA A 69 6.87 -11.98 10.28
N GLU A 70 5.94 -12.88 9.92
CA GLU A 70 5.88 -14.24 10.47
C GLU A 70 7.08 -15.09 10.05
N LEU A 71 7.43 -15.10 8.75
CA LEU A 71 8.50 -15.93 8.20
C LEU A 71 9.86 -15.63 8.84
N PHE A 72 10.13 -14.34 9.08
CA PHE A 72 11.39 -13.90 9.68
C PHE A 72 11.30 -13.67 11.19
N ALA A 73 10.18 -14.03 11.82
CA ALA A 73 9.91 -13.84 13.25
C ALA A 73 10.24 -12.41 13.73
N LEU A 74 9.78 -11.40 12.96
CA LEU A 74 10.08 -10.01 13.26
C LEU A 74 9.30 -9.54 14.50
N ASP A 75 9.97 -8.79 15.36
CA ASP A 75 9.38 -8.16 16.54
C ASP A 75 8.63 -6.88 16.12
N VAL A 76 7.41 -7.04 15.57
CA VAL A 76 6.52 -5.97 15.10
C VAL A 76 5.11 -6.15 15.66
N ASN A 77 4.40 -5.05 15.81
CA ASN A 77 2.98 -5.07 16.14
C ASN A 77 2.16 -5.34 14.87
N HIS A 78 1.66 -6.58 14.73
CA HIS A 78 0.92 -7.02 13.53
C HIS A 78 -0.36 -6.21 13.30
N GLU A 79 -1.09 -5.83 14.35
CA GLU A 79 -2.29 -5.01 14.22
C GLU A 79 -1.96 -3.63 13.62
N GLN A 80 -0.92 -2.99 14.14
CA GLN A 80 -0.46 -1.69 13.63
C GLN A 80 0.05 -1.79 12.19
N LEU A 81 0.85 -2.81 11.89
CA LEU A 81 1.39 -3.07 10.55
C LEU A 81 0.28 -3.24 9.52
N LEU A 82 -0.75 -4.06 9.84
CA LEU A 82 -1.89 -4.28 8.94
C LEU A 82 -2.74 -3.02 8.77
N LYS A 83 -2.97 -2.24 9.84
CA LYS A 83 -3.67 -0.95 9.74
C LYS A 83 -2.90 0.02 8.83
N MET A 84 -1.60 0.14 9.00
CA MET A 84 -0.73 0.98 8.15
C MET A 84 -0.83 0.55 6.68
N ALA A 85 -0.73 -0.76 6.39
CA ALA A 85 -0.81 -1.27 5.02
C ALA A 85 -2.19 -1.02 4.37
N LEU A 86 -3.28 -1.11 5.13
CA LEU A 86 -4.63 -0.87 4.62
C LEU A 86 -4.91 0.61 4.32
N VAL A 87 -4.30 1.53 5.06
CA VAL A 87 -4.48 2.97 4.85
C VAL A 87 -3.43 3.59 3.93
N HIS A 88 -2.43 2.81 3.53
CA HIS A 88 -1.22 3.26 2.85
C HIS A 88 -1.51 4.21 1.68
N ASP A 89 -2.35 3.80 0.75
CA ASP A 89 -2.66 4.55 -0.47
C ASP A 89 -4.00 5.33 -0.39
N LEU A 90 -4.65 5.44 0.79
CA LEU A 90 -5.97 6.11 0.86
C LEU A 90 -5.92 7.58 0.44
N GLY A 91 -4.81 8.27 0.64
CA GLY A 91 -4.61 9.65 0.18
C GLY A 91 -4.69 9.79 -1.34
N GLU A 92 -4.39 8.72 -2.08
CA GLU A 92 -4.45 8.67 -3.54
C GLU A 92 -5.88 8.74 -4.11
N ILE A 93 -6.92 8.56 -3.28
CA ILE A 93 -8.32 8.75 -3.72
C ILE A 93 -8.50 10.13 -4.34
N ASP A 94 -7.88 11.15 -3.76
CA ASP A 94 -7.95 12.54 -4.22
C ASP A 94 -6.75 12.94 -5.10
N ALA A 95 -5.54 12.47 -4.76
CA ALA A 95 -4.29 12.84 -5.44
C ALA A 95 -3.99 11.99 -6.69
N GLY A 96 -4.46 10.74 -6.73
CA GLY A 96 -4.03 9.76 -7.74
C GLY A 96 -2.67 9.12 -7.41
N ASP A 97 -2.38 7.99 -8.07
CA ASP A 97 -1.08 7.29 -7.92
C ASP A 97 0.06 8.09 -8.55
N THR A 98 1.12 8.29 -7.81
CA THR A 98 2.35 8.94 -8.29
C THR A 98 3.43 7.91 -8.55
N PHE A 99 3.94 7.89 -9.79
CA PHE A 99 4.96 6.95 -10.21
C PHE A 99 6.23 7.07 -9.37
N LEU A 100 6.78 5.94 -8.93
CA LEU A 100 7.92 5.88 -8.02
C LEU A 100 9.14 6.69 -8.48
N TYR A 101 9.37 6.74 -9.78
CA TYR A 101 10.54 7.41 -10.38
C TYR A 101 10.21 8.82 -10.90
N ASP A 102 9.03 9.37 -10.57
CA ASP A 102 8.63 10.74 -10.93
C ASP A 102 9.20 11.78 -9.95
N ASN A 103 9.55 12.95 -10.47
CA ASN A 103 10.07 14.07 -9.68
C ASN A 103 8.96 14.85 -8.94
N THR A 104 7.69 14.53 -9.17
CA THR A 104 6.52 15.25 -8.58
C THR A 104 6.07 14.70 -7.24
N ARG A 105 6.72 13.67 -6.69
CA ARG A 105 6.34 13.01 -5.43
C ARG A 105 6.15 13.96 -4.24
N HIS A 106 6.96 15.02 -4.14
CA HIS A 106 6.82 15.96 -3.03
C HIS A 106 5.49 16.73 -3.04
N THR A 107 5.01 17.07 -4.23
CA THR A 107 3.70 17.76 -4.42
C THR A 107 2.55 16.78 -4.16
N ALA A 108 2.63 15.57 -4.69
CA ALA A 108 1.65 14.51 -4.48
C ALA A 108 1.42 14.23 -2.99
N HIS A 109 2.48 14.15 -2.20
CA HIS A 109 2.40 13.90 -0.77
C HIS A 109 1.62 14.99 0.01
N ILE A 110 1.66 16.24 -0.44
CA ILE A 110 0.84 17.32 0.13
C ILE A 110 -0.65 17.09 -0.19
N GLU A 111 -0.96 16.70 -1.42
CA GLU A 111 -2.33 16.40 -1.86
C GLU A 111 -2.90 15.17 -1.16
N GLU A 112 -2.11 14.10 -1.04
CA GLU A 112 -2.46 12.90 -0.28
C GLU A 112 -2.78 13.21 1.19
N ARG A 113 -1.97 14.06 1.86
CA ARG A 113 -2.23 14.50 3.24
C ARG A 113 -3.53 15.28 3.36
N GLN A 114 -3.89 16.10 2.36
CA GLN A 114 -5.17 16.81 2.31
C GLN A 114 -6.33 15.83 2.14
N GLY A 115 -6.20 14.83 1.26
CA GLY A 115 -7.15 13.75 1.08
C GLY A 115 -7.38 12.97 2.37
N MET A 116 -6.31 12.62 3.09
CA MET A 116 -6.40 11.95 4.39
C MET A 116 -7.10 12.79 5.45
N ALA A 117 -6.84 14.11 5.48
CA ALA A 117 -7.53 15.01 6.40
C ALA A 117 -9.03 15.10 6.07
N ARG A 118 -9.40 15.10 4.79
CA ARG A 118 -10.79 15.04 4.34
C ARG A 118 -11.47 13.75 4.80
N LEU A 119 -10.87 12.59 4.50
CA LEU A 119 -11.40 11.28 4.90
C LEU A 119 -11.54 11.15 6.42
N GLN A 120 -10.59 11.70 7.19
CA GLN A 120 -10.66 11.73 8.66
C GLN A 120 -11.88 12.53 9.15
N ALA A 121 -12.26 13.59 8.44
CA ALA A 121 -13.36 14.48 8.82
C ALA A 121 -14.74 13.99 8.34
N GLU A 122 -14.81 12.93 7.54
CA GLU A 122 -16.08 12.38 7.04
C GLU A 122 -16.97 11.89 8.20
N ARG A 123 -18.25 12.26 8.17
CA ARG A 123 -19.19 12.00 9.27
C ARG A 123 -19.38 10.50 9.55
N GLY A 124 -19.31 9.67 8.52
CA GLY A 124 -19.42 8.21 8.63
C GLY A 124 -18.12 7.50 9.00
N ASN A 125 -17.00 8.22 9.15
CA ASN A 125 -15.72 7.65 9.53
C ASN A 125 -15.70 7.24 11.00
N GLY A 126 -15.69 5.93 11.26
CA GLY A 126 -15.53 5.36 12.60
C GLY A 126 -14.09 5.19 13.07
N ILE A 127 -13.09 5.53 12.24
CA ILE A 127 -11.65 5.33 12.55
C ILE A 127 -11.09 6.63 13.11
N ALA A 128 -11.07 6.74 14.45
CA ALA A 128 -10.71 7.99 15.14
C ALA A 128 -9.31 8.54 14.80
N ASN A 129 -8.37 7.68 14.41
CA ASN A 129 -6.98 8.03 14.14
C ASN A 129 -6.53 7.70 12.70
N LEU A 130 -7.43 7.72 11.71
CA LEU A 130 -7.17 7.33 10.32
C LEU A 130 -5.97 8.09 9.73
N ALA A 131 -6.01 9.42 9.76
CA ALA A 131 -4.93 10.26 9.24
C ALA A 131 -3.62 10.10 10.03
N ALA A 132 -3.68 9.86 11.35
CA ALA A 132 -2.50 9.65 12.17
C ALA A 132 -1.81 8.31 11.85
N VAL A 133 -2.57 7.25 11.56
CA VAL A 133 -2.02 5.95 11.12
C VAL A 133 -1.34 6.09 9.75
N TRP A 134 -1.97 6.82 8.84
CA TRP A 134 -1.37 7.13 7.53
C TRP A 134 -0.08 7.96 7.68
N GLU A 135 -0.08 9.02 8.47
CA GLU A 135 1.12 9.84 8.69
C GLU A 135 2.25 9.03 9.35
N ALA A 136 1.92 8.12 10.27
CA ALA A 136 2.90 7.28 10.95
C ALA A 136 3.60 6.28 9.99
N GLN A 137 2.93 5.80 8.95
CA GLN A 137 3.58 4.94 7.94
C GLN A 137 4.44 5.76 6.98
N GLU A 138 4.05 7.00 6.65
CA GLU A 138 4.79 7.87 5.74
C GLU A 138 6.08 8.41 6.37
N THR A 139 5.98 9.00 7.55
CA THR A 139 7.08 9.75 8.19
C THR A 139 7.68 9.05 9.40
N GLY A 140 7.02 7.99 9.91
CA GLY A 140 7.44 7.29 11.11
C GLY A 140 8.70 6.44 10.91
N ASP A 141 9.39 6.15 12.01
CA ASP A 141 10.59 5.32 12.09
C ASP A 141 10.38 4.00 12.85
N SER A 142 9.12 3.66 13.17
CA SER A 142 8.78 2.39 13.80
C SER A 142 9.19 1.19 12.93
N LYS A 143 9.37 0.03 13.54
CA LYS A 143 9.70 -1.22 12.83
C LYS A 143 8.63 -1.57 11.79
N GLU A 144 7.36 -1.30 12.12
CA GLU A 144 6.21 -1.50 11.24
C GLU A 144 6.30 -0.60 10.00
N ALA A 145 6.57 0.70 10.19
CA ALA A 145 6.72 1.64 9.09
C ALA A 145 7.93 1.32 8.21
N GLN A 146 9.04 0.89 8.81
CA GLN A 146 10.23 0.46 8.07
C GLN A 146 9.95 -0.80 7.24
N LEU A 147 9.32 -1.82 7.83
CA LEU A 147 8.95 -3.05 7.12
C LEU A 147 7.99 -2.74 5.97
N LEU A 148 6.96 -1.93 6.24
CA LEU A 148 5.97 -1.54 5.24
C LEU A 148 6.64 -0.88 4.04
N ARG A 149 7.53 0.11 4.25
CA ARG A 149 8.27 0.77 3.16
C ARG A 149 9.13 -0.20 2.35
N VAL A 150 9.76 -1.18 2.99
CA VAL A 150 10.54 -2.21 2.29
C VAL A 150 9.63 -3.04 1.39
N VAL A 151 8.48 -3.49 1.92
CA VAL A 151 7.57 -4.37 1.17
C VAL A 151 6.83 -3.58 0.08
N ASP A 152 6.44 -2.34 0.34
CA ASP A 152 5.85 -1.45 -0.67
C ASP A 152 6.78 -1.27 -1.89
N ARG A 153 8.08 -1.15 -1.68
CA ARG A 153 9.05 -1.09 -2.79
C ARG A 153 9.26 -2.44 -3.47
N LEU A 154 9.21 -3.52 -2.71
CA LEU A 154 9.39 -4.88 -3.22
C LEU A 154 8.26 -5.31 -4.17
N LEU A 155 6.99 -4.99 -3.87
CA LEU A 155 5.85 -5.49 -4.63
C LEU A 155 5.82 -5.01 -6.10
N PRO A 156 5.92 -3.71 -6.43
CA PRO A 156 5.99 -3.27 -7.82
C PRO A 156 7.20 -3.84 -8.56
N PHE A 157 8.32 -4.03 -7.86
CA PHE A 157 9.50 -4.67 -8.43
C PHE A 157 9.21 -6.13 -8.83
N LEU A 158 8.54 -6.91 -7.94
CA LEU A 158 8.11 -8.28 -8.23
C LEU A 158 7.16 -8.35 -9.42
N LEU A 159 6.18 -7.43 -9.48
CA LEU A 159 5.25 -7.35 -10.61
C LEU A 159 5.99 -7.10 -11.92
N ASN A 160 6.96 -6.18 -11.94
CA ASN A 160 7.77 -5.91 -13.12
C ASN A 160 8.62 -7.12 -13.53
N LEU A 161 9.25 -7.83 -12.60
CA LEU A 161 9.98 -9.06 -12.92
C LEU A 161 9.09 -10.12 -13.58
N ASN A 162 7.86 -10.25 -13.10
CA ASN A 162 6.92 -11.28 -13.58
C ASN A 162 6.10 -10.86 -14.81
N THR A 163 6.26 -9.61 -15.26
CA THR A 163 5.70 -9.08 -16.50
C THR A 163 6.77 -8.72 -17.52
N ASN A 164 7.97 -9.32 -17.41
CA ASN A 164 9.12 -9.09 -18.29
C ASN A 164 9.52 -7.62 -18.40
N GLY A 165 9.45 -6.88 -17.30
CA GLY A 165 9.80 -5.46 -17.22
C GLY A 165 8.83 -4.53 -17.93
N GLN A 166 7.58 -4.93 -18.17
CA GLN A 166 6.66 -4.21 -19.03
C GLN A 166 6.56 -2.71 -18.67
N THR A 167 6.33 -2.36 -17.40
CA THR A 167 6.26 -0.94 -16.98
C THR A 167 7.62 -0.25 -17.13
N TRP A 168 8.71 -0.92 -16.83
CA TRP A 168 10.06 -0.34 -16.96
C TRP A 168 10.38 0.00 -18.40
N ILE A 169 10.06 -0.92 -19.35
CA ILE A 169 10.26 -0.70 -20.78
C ILE A 169 9.38 0.45 -21.29
N GLU A 170 8.08 0.44 -20.95
CA GLU A 170 7.12 1.47 -21.37
C GLU A 170 7.53 2.88 -20.93
N LEU A 171 8.12 3.00 -19.73
CA LEU A 171 8.45 4.28 -19.13
C LEU A 171 9.95 4.62 -19.19
N GLY A 172 10.75 3.81 -19.85
CA GLY A 172 12.18 4.05 -20.04
C GLY A 172 12.96 4.09 -18.73
N VAL A 173 12.61 3.23 -17.76
CA VAL A 173 13.24 3.22 -16.44
C VAL A 173 14.67 2.71 -16.52
N THR A 174 15.59 3.41 -15.83
CA THR A 174 16.99 3.06 -15.80
C THR A 174 17.36 2.14 -14.64
N ARG A 175 18.47 1.42 -14.78
CA ARG A 175 19.08 0.63 -13.70
C ARG A 175 19.39 1.49 -12.48
N SER A 176 19.94 2.69 -12.67
CA SER A 176 20.29 3.60 -11.59
C SER A 176 19.07 4.11 -10.82
N GLN A 177 17.95 4.39 -11.50
CA GLN A 177 16.69 4.76 -10.84
C GLN A 177 16.18 3.63 -9.94
N VAL A 178 16.16 2.39 -10.44
CA VAL A 178 15.70 1.25 -9.65
C VAL A 178 16.65 0.99 -8.48
N ALA A 179 17.96 0.96 -8.71
CA ALA A 179 18.93 0.76 -7.63
C ALA A 179 18.83 1.86 -6.55
N GLY A 180 18.69 3.13 -6.96
CA GLY A 180 18.55 4.26 -6.05
C GLY A 180 17.28 4.17 -5.19
N ALA A 181 16.14 3.83 -5.80
CA ALA A 181 14.87 3.72 -5.09
C ALA A 181 14.85 2.57 -4.03
N HIS A 182 15.71 1.58 -4.17
CA HIS A 182 15.82 0.43 -3.27
C HIS A 182 17.04 0.47 -2.34
N ALA A 183 17.89 1.49 -2.46
CA ALA A 183 19.17 1.57 -1.72
C ALA A 183 18.98 1.55 -0.18
N PHE A 184 17.94 2.20 0.34
CA PHE A 184 17.64 2.26 1.78
C PHE A 184 17.35 0.88 2.39
N ILE A 185 16.92 -0.10 1.57
CA ILE A 185 16.61 -1.46 2.04
C ILE A 185 17.86 -2.17 2.55
N LYS A 186 19.06 -1.75 2.10
CA LYS A 186 20.33 -2.32 2.53
C LYS A 186 20.51 -2.29 4.05
N ASP A 187 20.13 -1.17 4.67
CA ASP A 187 20.30 -0.98 6.10
C ASP A 187 19.15 -1.55 6.93
N SER A 188 17.93 -1.57 6.36
CA SER A 188 16.73 -2.03 7.06
C SER A 188 16.45 -3.53 6.87
N PHE A 189 16.74 -4.11 5.69
CA PHE A 189 16.51 -5.52 5.42
C PHE A 189 17.52 -6.10 4.42
N PRO A 190 18.79 -6.33 4.82
CA PRO A 190 19.87 -6.77 3.93
C PRO A 190 19.55 -7.96 3.03
N PRO A 191 18.89 -9.05 3.50
CA PRO A 191 18.58 -10.19 2.63
C PRO A 191 17.69 -9.84 1.44
N ILE A 192 16.71 -8.93 1.63
CA ILE A 192 15.86 -8.45 0.53
C ILE A 192 16.66 -7.57 -0.42
N HIS A 193 17.50 -6.69 0.10
CA HIS A 193 18.37 -5.84 -0.73
C HIS A 193 19.32 -6.66 -1.62
N ASP A 194 19.96 -7.68 -1.07
CA ASP A 194 20.90 -8.52 -1.83
C ASP A 194 20.18 -9.28 -2.94
N TRP A 195 18.99 -9.78 -2.66
CA TRP A 195 18.16 -10.42 -3.68
C TRP A 195 17.73 -9.42 -4.78
N LEU A 196 17.28 -8.21 -4.40
CA LEU A 196 16.91 -7.14 -5.35
C LEU A 196 18.09 -6.77 -6.26
N SER A 197 19.28 -6.60 -5.70
CA SER A 197 20.48 -6.25 -6.45
C SER A 197 20.78 -7.26 -7.58
N GLN A 198 20.70 -8.56 -7.27
CA GLN A 198 20.89 -9.63 -8.26
C GLN A 198 19.81 -9.59 -9.35
N ARG A 199 18.55 -9.24 -8.99
CA ARG A 199 17.43 -9.18 -9.93
C ARG A 199 17.47 -7.91 -10.79
N ILE A 200 17.99 -6.81 -10.28
CA ILE A 200 18.25 -5.58 -11.06
C ILE A 200 19.28 -5.90 -12.15
N ASP A 201 20.38 -6.56 -11.81
CA ASP A 201 21.40 -6.98 -12.79
C ASP A 201 20.82 -7.94 -13.84
N TYR A 202 19.97 -8.86 -13.42
CA TYR A 202 19.25 -9.76 -14.35
C TYR A 202 18.34 -8.96 -15.28
N ALA A 203 17.49 -8.07 -14.77
CA ALA A 203 16.56 -7.27 -15.57
C ALA A 203 17.30 -6.38 -16.59
N THR A 204 18.43 -5.80 -16.20
CA THR A 204 19.31 -5.03 -17.09
C THR A 204 19.86 -5.91 -18.23
N LYS A 205 20.34 -7.10 -17.92
CA LYS A 205 20.83 -8.06 -18.95
C LYS A 205 19.73 -8.53 -19.90
N GLN A 206 18.47 -8.56 -19.45
CA GLN A 206 17.31 -8.87 -20.31
C GLN A 206 16.89 -7.68 -21.18
N GLY A 207 17.45 -6.48 -20.98
CA GLY A 207 17.03 -5.26 -21.66
C GLY A 207 15.71 -4.68 -21.16
N TRP A 208 15.28 -5.07 -19.95
CA TRP A 208 14.07 -4.52 -19.32
C TRP A 208 14.32 -3.19 -18.63
N LEU A 209 15.55 -2.93 -18.25
CA LEU A 209 16.03 -1.65 -17.71
C LEU A 209 17.09 -1.06 -18.65
N ILE A 210 17.07 0.25 -18.79
CA ILE A 210 18.12 0.97 -19.50
C ILE A 210 19.39 0.95 -18.62
N ASP A 211 20.51 0.53 -19.20
CA ASP A 211 21.79 0.48 -18.49
C ASP A 211 22.42 1.89 -18.45
N ALA A 212 21.97 2.71 -17.50
CA ALA A 212 22.39 4.09 -17.28
C ALA A 212 22.36 4.43 -15.77
#